data_652345b3a972f247ddbbcb58d7e61e9d
#
_entry.id   652345b3a972f247ddbbcb58d7e61e9d
#
_cell.length_a   1.000
_cell.length_b   1.000
_cell.length_c   1.000
_cell.angle_alpha   90.00
_cell.angle_beta   90.00
_cell.angle_gamma   90.00
#
_symmetry.space_group_name_H-M   'P 1'
#
loop_
_entity.id
_entity.type
_entity.pdbx_description
1 polymer ?
#
loop_
_entity_poly.entity_id
_entity_poly.type
_entity_poly.pdbx_seq_one_letter_code
_entity_poly.pdbx_strand_id
1 'polypeptide(L)'
;MEENNKSSIDLSKLSEEELNAVLLQAEALKRREKERRERDEQALESLENELVFEMFEEARKLSEGIVRFKQKWIDKLNPLVDEKVKYNKAKAGQGTYTFKTTKADLKVRMCNNRRSRYDDGIQAGIGFAKEWMQSQVDGEKSKRLISYIDDLLTKDQKGNYSPDNLLKFIKKAEEDGDELLLKASECLRKSIYEERTTTSLLLFEKDDKGFDRPLPLSATKA
;
A
#
# COMPACT_ATOMS: atom_id res chain seq x y z
N MET A 1 -42.67 28.40 -12.31
CA MET A 1 -43.54 27.47 -13.10
C MET A 1 -43.68 28.07 -14.48
N GLU A 2 -42.78 27.69 -15.39
CA GLU A 2 -42.93 28.06 -16.82
C GLU A 2 -43.68 26.94 -17.50
N GLU A 3 -44.93 27.25 -17.88
CA GLU A 3 -45.78 26.39 -18.70
C GLU A 3 -45.13 26.21 -20.08
N ASN A 4 -44.65 25.01 -20.33
CA ASN A 4 -44.14 24.58 -21.62
C ASN A 4 -45.33 24.44 -22.57
N ASN A 5 -45.71 25.53 -23.23
CA ASN A 5 -46.76 25.60 -24.25
C ASN A 5 -46.25 24.84 -25.50
N LYS A 6 -46.38 23.52 -25.49
CA LYS A 6 -46.17 22.69 -26.68
C LYS A 6 -47.34 22.90 -27.64
N SER A 7 -47.21 23.89 -28.51
CA SER A 7 -48.08 23.97 -29.70
C SER A 7 -47.80 22.75 -30.58
N SER A 8 -48.62 21.71 -30.47
CA SER A 8 -48.59 20.57 -31.38
C SER A 8 -49.02 21.05 -32.78
N ILE A 9 -48.03 21.11 -33.67
CA ILE A 9 -48.34 21.37 -35.10
C ILE A 9 -49.07 20.14 -35.65
N ASP A 10 -50.27 20.34 -36.11
CA ASP A 10 -51.08 19.28 -36.71
C ASP A 10 -50.54 19.00 -38.13
N LEU A 11 -49.65 18.01 -38.20
CA LEU A 11 -48.95 17.61 -39.43
C LEU A 11 -49.92 17.15 -40.56
N SER A 12 -51.18 16.80 -40.25
CA SER A 12 -52.15 16.34 -41.24
C SER A 12 -52.76 17.46 -42.11
N LYS A 13 -52.47 18.72 -41.75
CA LYS A 13 -52.96 19.90 -42.43
C LYS A 13 -51.95 20.60 -43.34
N LEU A 14 -50.72 20.10 -43.37
CA LEU A 14 -49.61 20.68 -44.13
C LEU A 14 -49.62 20.11 -45.56
N SER A 15 -49.28 20.95 -46.53
CA SER A 15 -48.94 20.51 -47.88
C SER A 15 -47.68 19.72 -47.93
N GLU A 16 -47.43 18.95 -48.97
CA GLU A 16 -46.24 18.13 -49.15
C GLU A 16 -44.93 18.98 -49.13
N GLU A 17 -45.00 20.20 -49.67
CA GLU A 17 -43.89 21.17 -49.67
C GLU A 17 -43.61 21.72 -48.28
N GLU A 18 -44.65 22.02 -47.50
CA GLU A 18 -44.50 22.49 -46.10
C GLU A 18 -43.97 21.39 -45.19
N LEU A 19 -44.38 20.14 -45.42
CA LEU A 19 -43.92 18.98 -44.66
C LEU A 19 -42.41 18.74 -44.90
N ASN A 20 -41.97 18.82 -46.16
CA ASN A 20 -40.57 18.73 -46.54
C ASN A 20 -39.73 19.87 -45.95
N ALA A 21 -40.26 21.11 -45.91
CA ALA A 21 -39.55 22.23 -45.27
C ALA A 21 -39.38 22.04 -43.77
N VAL A 22 -40.42 21.52 -43.06
CA VAL A 22 -40.35 21.21 -41.63
C VAL A 22 -39.35 20.08 -41.36
N LEU A 23 -39.31 19.04 -42.20
CA LEU A 23 -38.34 17.95 -42.07
C LEU A 23 -36.89 18.44 -42.24
N LEU A 24 -36.63 19.26 -43.26
CA LEU A 24 -35.31 19.90 -43.47
C LEU A 24 -34.89 20.77 -42.28
N GLN A 25 -35.81 21.55 -41.72
CA GLN A 25 -35.53 22.36 -40.54
C GLN A 25 -35.23 21.47 -39.29
N ALA A 26 -36.01 20.41 -39.10
CA ALA A 26 -35.81 19.47 -38.00
C ALA A 26 -34.46 18.75 -38.09
N GLU A 27 -34.06 18.34 -39.30
CA GLU A 27 -32.75 17.74 -39.56
C GLU A 27 -31.59 18.74 -39.32
N ALA A 28 -31.75 19.98 -39.79
CA ALA A 28 -30.77 21.04 -39.54
C ALA A 28 -30.62 21.37 -38.05
N LEU A 29 -31.71 21.36 -37.27
CA LEU A 29 -31.67 21.54 -35.82
C LEU A 29 -31.00 20.38 -35.13
N LYS A 30 -31.33 19.15 -35.49
CA LYS A 30 -30.65 17.95 -34.94
C LYS A 30 -29.15 17.94 -35.22
N ARG A 31 -28.75 18.33 -36.43
CA ARG A 31 -27.35 18.44 -36.81
C ARG A 31 -26.63 19.49 -35.98
N ARG A 32 -27.21 20.67 -35.81
CA ARG A 32 -26.63 21.74 -34.97
C ARG A 32 -26.52 21.32 -33.51
N GLU A 33 -27.51 20.61 -33.01
CA GLU A 33 -27.54 20.11 -31.64
C GLU A 33 -26.43 19.04 -31.42
N LYS A 34 -26.25 18.15 -32.40
CA LYS A 34 -25.17 17.17 -32.40
C LYS A 34 -23.80 17.84 -32.45
N GLU A 35 -23.58 18.79 -33.37
CA GLU A 35 -22.33 19.53 -33.48
C GLU A 35 -22.02 20.38 -32.23
N ARG A 36 -23.07 20.86 -31.53
CA ARG A 36 -22.88 21.55 -30.24
C ARG A 36 -22.44 20.56 -29.16
N ARG A 37 -23.10 19.42 -29.03
CA ARG A 37 -22.72 18.37 -28.05
C ARG A 37 -21.30 17.89 -28.27
N GLU A 38 -20.90 17.61 -29.49
CA GLU A 38 -19.55 17.19 -29.82
C GLU A 38 -18.49 18.26 -29.43
N ARG A 39 -18.81 19.55 -29.64
CA ARG A 39 -17.93 20.64 -29.18
C ARG A 39 -17.89 20.76 -27.67
N ASP A 40 -19.01 20.63 -27.00
CA ASP A 40 -19.09 20.70 -25.54
C ASP A 40 -18.33 19.51 -24.90
N GLU A 41 -18.44 18.30 -25.47
CA GLU A 41 -17.67 17.12 -25.06
C GLU A 41 -16.16 17.31 -25.26
N GLN A 42 -15.75 17.81 -26.41
CA GLN A 42 -14.32 18.10 -26.68
C GLN A 42 -13.76 19.17 -25.75
N ALA A 43 -14.55 20.21 -25.46
CA ALA A 43 -14.16 21.25 -24.52
C ALA A 43 -14.01 20.70 -23.09
N LEU A 44 -14.92 19.83 -22.68
CA LEU A 44 -14.89 19.15 -21.39
C LEU A 44 -13.63 18.25 -21.27
N GLU A 45 -13.37 17.44 -22.30
CA GLU A 45 -12.20 16.56 -22.35
C GLU A 45 -10.90 17.37 -22.29
N SER A 46 -10.83 18.49 -23.03
CA SER A 46 -9.66 19.38 -23.00
C SER A 46 -9.43 19.97 -21.61
N LEU A 47 -10.51 20.45 -20.96
CA LEU A 47 -10.44 21.00 -19.60
C LEU A 47 -10.03 19.93 -18.57
N GLU A 48 -10.57 18.72 -18.68
CA GLU A 48 -10.21 17.59 -17.81
C GLU A 48 -8.72 17.25 -17.94
N ASN A 49 -8.23 17.15 -19.17
CA ASN A 49 -6.81 16.89 -19.44
C ASN A 49 -5.90 17.97 -18.85
N GLU A 50 -6.27 19.25 -19.01
CA GLU A 50 -5.50 20.38 -18.47
C GLU A 50 -5.43 20.32 -16.93
N LEU A 51 -6.58 20.16 -16.27
CA LEU A 51 -6.66 20.11 -14.82
C LEU A 51 -5.91 18.90 -14.23
N VAL A 52 -6.03 17.72 -14.86
CA VAL A 52 -5.30 16.53 -14.43
C VAL A 52 -3.80 16.75 -14.59
N PHE A 53 -3.35 17.31 -15.70
CA PHE A 53 -1.94 17.59 -15.91
C PHE A 53 -1.38 18.57 -14.87
N GLU A 54 -2.07 19.70 -14.63
CA GLU A 54 -1.69 20.72 -13.66
C GLU A 54 -1.59 20.12 -12.24
N MET A 55 -2.60 19.35 -11.84
CA MET A 55 -2.62 18.66 -10.54
C MET A 55 -1.43 17.71 -10.37
N PHE A 56 -1.09 16.94 -11.41
CA PHE A 56 0.06 16.03 -11.37
C PHE A 56 1.41 16.78 -11.29
N GLU A 57 1.55 17.92 -11.96
CA GLU A 57 2.76 18.75 -11.87
C GLU A 57 2.94 19.31 -10.45
N GLU A 58 1.89 19.77 -9.81
CA GLU A 58 1.94 20.22 -8.41
C GLU A 58 2.23 19.07 -7.45
N ALA A 59 1.57 17.92 -7.64
CA ALA A 59 1.77 16.74 -6.81
C ALA A 59 3.22 16.21 -6.89
N ARG A 60 3.86 16.25 -8.07
CA ARG A 60 5.28 15.90 -8.23
C ARG A 60 6.18 16.83 -7.41
N LYS A 61 5.99 18.14 -7.50
CA LYS A 61 6.77 19.11 -6.73
C LYS A 61 6.64 18.87 -5.20
N LEU A 62 5.43 18.62 -4.73
CA LEU A 62 5.18 18.28 -3.31
C LEU A 62 5.87 16.97 -2.92
N SER A 63 5.74 15.93 -3.73
CA SER A 63 6.37 14.63 -3.50
C SER A 63 7.89 14.74 -3.40
N GLU A 64 8.53 15.42 -4.35
CA GLU A 64 9.97 15.69 -4.31
C GLU A 64 10.37 16.52 -3.09
N GLY A 65 9.55 17.50 -2.70
CA GLY A 65 9.74 18.27 -1.47
C GLY A 65 9.77 17.39 -0.23
N ILE A 66 8.82 16.44 -0.13
CA ILE A 66 8.76 15.47 0.97
C ILE A 66 9.99 14.55 0.97
N VAL A 67 10.43 14.08 -0.19
CA VAL A 67 11.63 13.23 -0.31
C VAL A 67 12.87 13.99 0.16
N ARG A 68 13.08 15.23 -0.33
CA ARG A 68 14.20 16.08 0.09
C ARG A 68 14.15 16.39 1.59
N PHE A 69 12.97 16.68 2.13
CA PHE A 69 12.78 16.89 3.57
C PHE A 69 13.20 15.66 4.37
N LYS A 70 12.70 14.48 4.02
CA LYS A 70 13.02 13.22 4.71
C LYS A 70 14.52 12.94 4.67
N GLN A 71 15.15 13.00 3.51
CA GLN A 71 16.57 12.72 3.37
C GLN A 71 17.41 13.67 4.22
N LYS A 72 17.17 14.97 4.10
CA LYS A 72 17.87 16.00 4.89
C LYS A 72 17.82 15.74 6.39
N TRP A 73 16.64 15.34 6.89
CA TRP A 73 16.48 15.12 8.34
C TRP A 73 17.02 13.77 8.80
N ILE A 74 16.93 12.73 7.98
CA ILE A 74 17.59 11.44 8.27
C ILE A 74 19.09 11.63 8.40
N ASP A 75 19.73 12.36 7.48
CA ASP A 75 21.16 12.62 7.49
C ASP A 75 21.60 13.40 8.75
N LYS A 76 20.75 14.35 9.21
CA LYS A 76 21.01 15.11 10.44
C LYS A 76 20.75 14.31 11.73
N LEU A 77 19.83 13.33 11.68
CA LEU A 77 19.48 12.54 12.86
C LEU A 77 20.40 11.34 13.07
N ASN A 78 21.02 10.80 12.01
CA ASN A 78 21.93 9.66 12.11
C ASN A 78 23.10 9.90 13.10
N PRO A 79 23.83 11.02 13.04
CA PRO A 79 24.89 11.28 14.04
C PRO A 79 24.36 11.34 15.47
N LEU A 80 23.12 11.82 15.68
CA LEU A 80 22.49 11.83 17.01
C LEU A 80 22.13 10.42 17.49
N VAL A 81 21.82 9.50 16.57
CA VAL A 81 21.63 8.08 16.90
C VAL A 81 22.94 7.50 17.44
N ASP A 82 24.06 7.73 16.75
CA ASP A 82 25.37 7.24 17.14
C ASP A 82 25.77 7.76 18.52
N GLU A 83 25.56 9.04 18.79
CA GLU A 83 25.80 9.62 20.12
C GLU A 83 24.86 9.04 21.19
N LYS A 84 23.57 8.80 20.87
CA LYS A 84 22.66 8.13 21.82
C LYS A 84 23.11 6.71 22.16
N VAL A 85 23.62 5.97 21.19
CA VAL A 85 24.17 4.63 21.40
C VAL A 85 25.42 4.70 22.28
N LYS A 86 26.34 5.62 21.98
CA LYS A 86 27.58 5.85 22.75
C LYS A 86 27.30 6.16 24.22
N TYR A 87 26.26 6.95 24.50
CA TYR A 87 25.84 7.29 25.86
C TYR A 87 24.84 6.31 26.48
N ASN A 88 24.66 5.13 25.92
CA ASN A 88 23.73 4.09 26.40
C ASN A 88 22.26 4.57 26.51
N LYS A 89 21.87 5.61 25.73
CA LYS A 89 20.51 6.13 25.67
C LYS A 89 19.66 5.48 24.56
N ALA A 90 20.27 4.63 23.76
CA ALA A 90 19.66 3.84 22.73
C ALA A 90 20.47 2.56 22.50
N LYS A 91 19.81 1.51 22.00
CA LYS A 91 20.46 0.25 21.63
C LYS A 91 20.90 0.31 20.16
N ALA A 92 22.13 -0.13 19.89
CA ALA A 92 22.60 -0.23 18.52
C ALA A 92 21.66 -1.14 17.69
N GLY A 93 21.33 -0.71 16.48
CA GLY A 93 20.48 -1.48 15.58
C GLY A 93 19.01 -1.60 15.97
N GLN A 94 18.52 -0.84 16.98
CA GLN A 94 17.07 -0.85 17.28
C GLN A 94 16.25 -0.32 16.09
N GLY A 95 15.04 -0.85 15.90
CA GLY A 95 14.18 -0.50 14.77
C GLY A 95 13.60 0.93 14.81
N THR A 96 13.54 1.56 16.01
CA THR A 96 12.94 2.88 16.16
C THR A 96 13.73 3.72 17.13
N TYR A 97 14.07 4.95 16.71
CA TYR A 97 14.70 5.97 17.55
C TYR A 97 13.75 7.13 17.76
N THR A 98 13.62 7.58 19.01
CA THR A 98 12.74 8.71 19.37
C THR A 98 13.58 9.91 19.79
N PHE A 99 13.29 11.05 19.20
CA PHE A 99 13.84 12.37 19.53
C PHE A 99 12.71 13.25 20.03
N LYS A 100 12.96 14.02 21.05
CA LYS A 100 11.96 14.94 21.62
C LYS A 100 12.63 16.19 22.20
N THR A 101 11.91 17.28 22.20
CA THR A 101 12.32 18.51 22.88
C THR A 101 12.37 18.30 24.37
N THR A 102 13.03 19.20 25.09
CA THR A 102 13.16 19.13 26.57
C THR A 102 11.79 19.18 27.25
N LYS A 103 10.84 19.97 26.71
CA LYS A 103 9.45 20.06 27.19
C LYS A 103 8.59 18.88 26.72
N ALA A 104 9.13 18.01 25.84
CA ALA A 104 8.44 16.89 25.23
C ALA A 104 7.14 17.26 24.46
N ASP A 105 7.02 18.52 24.03
CA ASP A 105 5.92 19.06 23.22
C ASP A 105 6.02 18.64 21.75
N LEU A 106 7.26 18.49 21.23
CA LEU A 106 7.54 17.99 19.88
C LEU A 106 8.31 16.69 19.95
N LYS A 107 7.93 15.74 19.09
CA LYS A 107 8.55 14.42 19.05
C LYS A 107 8.71 13.95 17.60
N VAL A 108 9.87 13.39 17.31
CA VAL A 108 10.17 12.73 16.04
C VAL A 108 10.52 11.26 16.32
N ARG A 109 9.88 10.34 15.59
CA ARG A 109 10.29 8.95 15.53
C ARG A 109 10.94 8.65 14.18
N MET A 110 12.17 8.20 14.21
CA MET A 110 12.86 7.65 13.05
C MET A 110 12.73 6.13 13.11
N CYS A 111 11.92 5.57 12.21
CA CYS A 111 11.66 4.13 12.14
C CYS A 111 12.46 3.52 10.99
N ASN A 112 13.38 2.65 11.30
CA ASN A 112 14.11 1.83 10.34
C ASN A 112 13.27 0.59 10.07
N ASN A 113 12.46 0.65 9.01
CA ASN A 113 11.61 -0.47 8.64
C ASN A 113 12.50 -1.61 8.13
N ARG A 114 12.29 -2.78 8.71
CA ARG A 114 12.93 -4.02 8.29
C ARG A 114 11.86 -4.96 7.80
N ARG A 115 12.20 -5.79 6.84
CA ARG A 115 11.35 -6.87 6.37
C ARG A 115 12.15 -8.15 6.44
N SER A 116 11.57 -9.16 7.08
CA SER A 116 12.16 -10.50 7.04
C SER A 116 12.07 -11.04 5.62
N ARG A 117 13.18 -11.51 5.11
CA ARG A 117 13.34 -12.18 3.83
C ARG A 117 13.96 -13.55 4.08
N TYR A 118 13.95 -14.37 3.07
CA TYR A 118 14.61 -15.68 3.10
C TYR A 118 15.27 -15.92 1.73
N ASP A 119 16.35 -16.66 1.75
CA ASP A 119 17.05 -17.14 0.57
C ASP A 119 16.58 -18.55 0.16
N ASP A 120 17.23 -19.11 -0.84
CA ASP A 120 16.88 -20.45 -1.38
C ASP A 120 17.10 -21.58 -0.35
N GLY A 121 17.88 -21.36 0.69
CA GLY A 121 18.09 -22.31 1.78
C GLY A 121 16.82 -22.69 2.53
N ILE A 122 15.76 -21.85 2.44
CA ILE A 122 14.44 -22.18 3.00
C ILE A 122 13.88 -23.49 2.46
N GLN A 123 14.17 -23.83 1.18
CA GLN A 123 13.68 -25.06 0.56
C GLN A 123 14.27 -26.30 1.22
N ALA A 124 15.54 -26.26 1.61
CA ALA A 124 16.17 -27.36 2.35
C ALA A 124 15.51 -27.56 3.73
N GLY A 125 15.28 -26.48 4.47
CA GLY A 125 14.58 -26.55 5.76
C GLY A 125 13.17 -27.11 5.66
N ILE A 126 12.42 -26.70 4.63
CA ILE A 126 11.09 -27.23 4.35
C ILE A 126 11.16 -28.71 3.94
N GLY A 127 12.19 -29.10 3.18
CA GLY A 127 12.43 -30.48 2.81
C GLY A 127 12.57 -31.39 4.06
N PHE A 128 13.45 -31.03 5.00
CA PHE A 128 13.60 -31.77 6.26
C PHE A 128 12.31 -31.81 7.10
N ALA A 129 11.56 -30.72 7.17
CA ALA A 129 10.27 -30.67 7.85
C ALA A 129 9.28 -31.66 7.24
N LYS A 130 9.22 -31.75 5.90
CA LYS A 130 8.36 -32.69 5.20
C LYS A 130 8.81 -34.15 5.37
N GLU A 131 10.11 -34.41 5.35
CA GLU A 131 10.69 -35.72 5.62
C GLU A 131 10.33 -36.21 7.03
N TRP A 132 10.47 -35.36 8.03
CA TRP A 132 10.02 -35.64 9.39
C TRP A 132 8.52 -35.96 9.42
N MET A 133 7.68 -35.14 8.78
CA MET A 133 6.24 -35.41 8.72
C MET A 133 5.93 -36.78 8.12
N GLN A 134 6.60 -37.15 7.04
CA GLN A 134 6.41 -38.46 6.40
C GLN A 134 6.83 -39.62 7.30
N SER A 135 7.87 -39.43 8.14
CA SER A 135 8.30 -40.47 9.10
C SER A 135 7.31 -40.66 10.24
N GLN A 136 6.45 -39.68 10.55
CA GLN A 136 5.45 -39.75 11.61
C GLN A 136 4.10 -40.27 11.15
N VAL A 137 3.95 -40.60 9.84
CA VAL A 137 2.64 -41.00 9.29
C VAL A 137 2.37 -42.49 9.48
N ASP A 138 1.69 -42.79 10.59
CA ASP A 138 0.97 -44.07 10.77
C ASP A 138 -0.51 -43.78 11.11
N GLY A 139 -1.38 -43.80 10.08
CA GLY A 139 -2.82 -43.70 10.23
C GLY A 139 -3.49 -42.36 9.90
N GLU A 140 -4.83 -42.32 10.01
CA GLU A 140 -5.65 -41.15 9.62
C GLU A 140 -5.43 -39.88 10.47
N LYS A 141 -5.03 -40.00 11.73
CA LYS A 141 -4.73 -38.87 12.62
C LYS A 141 -3.50 -38.10 12.16
N SER A 142 -2.54 -38.79 11.60
CA SER A 142 -1.30 -38.22 11.09
C SER A 142 -1.52 -37.39 9.79
N LYS A 143 -2.48 -37.77 8.96
CA LYS A 143 -2.84 -36.99 7.74
C LYS A 143 -3.38 -35.62 8.11
N ARG A 144 -4.10 -35.47 9.21
CA ARG A 144 -4.56 -34.15 9.69
C ARG A 144 -3.40 -33.28 10.19
N LEU A 145 -2.43 -33.89 10.89
CA LEU A 145 -1.24 -33.19 11.37
C LEU A 145 -0.41 -32.65 10.19
N ILE A 146 -0.26 -33.45 9.14
CA ILE A 146 0.41 -33.03 7.89
C ILE A 146 -0.28 -31.81 7.27
N SER A 147 -1.61 -31.82 7.18
CA SER A 147 -2.38 -30.69 6.65
C SER A 147 -2.13 -29.40 7.45
N TYR A 148 -2.10 -29.47 8.79
CA TYR A 148 -1.81 -28.29 9.63
C TYR A 148 -0.38 -27.74 9.41
N ILE A 149 0.59 -28.60 9.19
CA ILE A 149 1.97 -28.17 8.95
C ILE A 149 2.14 -27.68 7.51
N ASP A 150 1.48 -28.30 6.55
CA ASP A 150 1.40 -27.78 5.18
C ASP A 150 0.82 -26.36 5.16
N ASP A 151 -0.21 -26.08 5.95
CA ASP A 151 -0.76 -24.72 6.09
C ASP A 151 0.27 -23.73 6.68
N LEU A 152 1.08 -24.15 7.65
CA LEU A 152 2.16 -23.34 8.22
C LEU A 152 3.29 -23.06 7.23
N LEU A 153 3.55 -24.02 6.33
CA LEU A 153 4.59 -23.94 5.28
C LEU A 153 4.01 -23.54 3.93
N THR A 154 2.72 -23.18 3.86
CA THR A 154 2.07 -22.75 2.63
C THR A 154 2.55 -21.37 2.20
N LYS A 155 2.70 -21.22 0.89
CA LYS A 155 3.02 -19.95 0.24
C LYS A 155 1.78 -19.09 0.11
N ASP A 156 1.96 -17.77 0.24
CA ASP A 156 0.93 -16.80 -0.10
C ASP A 156 0.65 -16.79 -1.62
N GLN A 157 -0.36 -16.01 -2.05
CA GLN A 157 -0.71 -15.86 -3.48
C GLN A 157 0.45 -15.35 -4.36
N LYS A 158 1.51 -14.80 -3.76
CA LYS A 158 2.72 -14.31 -4.42
C LYS A 158 3.87 -15.33 -4.38
N GLY A 159 3.62 -16.51 -3.84
CA GLY A 159 4.60 -17.58 -3.72
C GLY A 159 5.57 -17.46 -2.55
N ASN A 160 5.31 -16.58 -1.57
CA ASN A 160 6.16 -16.35 -0.42
C ASN A 160 5.64 -17.08 0.83
N TYR A 161 6.56 -17.56 1.67
CA TYR A 161 6.23 -18.08 3.00
C TYR A 161 6.06 -16.93 4.00
N SER A 162 5.19 -17.12 4.99
CA SER A 162 5.06 -16.16 6.09
C SER A 162 6.25 -16.28 7.04
N PRO A 163 7.09 -15.24 7.20
CA PRO A 163 8.22 -15.27 8.13
C PRO A 163 7.80 -15.56 9.58
N ASP A 164 6.65 -15.04 10.00
CA ASP A 164 6.13 -15.28 11.35
C ASP A 164 5.75 -16.75 11.58
N ASN A 165 5.19 -17.40 10.57
CA ASN A 165 4.85 -18.82 10.65
C ASN A 165 6.11 -19.68 10.67
N LEU A 166 7.11 -19.32 9.85
CA LEU A 166 8.42 -19.99 9.88
C LEU A 166 9.10 -19.87 11.23
N LEU A 167 9.09 -18.70 11.86
CA LEU A 167 9.66 -18.50 13.19
C LEU A 167 8.92 -19.30 14.28
N LYS A 168 7.59 -19.39 14.19
CA LYS A 168 6.79 -20.25 15.08
C LYS A 168 7.13 -21.74 14.90
N PHE A 169 7.31 -22.17 13.65
CA PHE A 169 7.71 -23.54 13.35
C PHE A 169 9.10 -23.84 13.92
N ILE A 170 10.10 -22.96 13.68
CA ILE A 170 11.46 -23.10 14.21
C ILE A 170 11.43 -23.31 15.74
N LYS A 171 10.68 -22.46 16.45
CA LYS A 171 10.58 -22.55 17.91
C LYS A 171 10.00 -23.91 18.35
N LYS A 172 8.93 -24.38 17.73
CA LYS A 172 8.32 -25.67 18.03
C LYS A 172 9.23 -26.85 17.70
N ALA A 173 9.92 -26.78 16.59
CA ALA A 173 10.89 -27.80 16.16
C ALA A 173 12.07 -27.93 17.16
N GLU A 174 12.53 -26.79 17.69
CA GLU A 174 13.58 -26.76 18.74
C GLU A 174 13.06 -27.28 20.10
N GLU A 175 11.79 -27.04 20.44
CA GLU A 175 11.14 -27.56 21.65
C GLU A 175 10.91 -29.08 21.58
N ASP A 176 10.59 -29.62 20.40
CA ASP A 176 10.37 -31.06 20.16
C ASP A 176 11.66 -31.86 20.26
N GLY A 177 12.74 -31.36 19.67
CA GLY A 177 14.07 -31.94 19.77
C GLY A 177 14.36 -33.12 18.82
N ASP A 178 13.46 -33.46 17.92
CA ASP A 178 13.72 -34.47 16.88
C ASP A 178 14.84 -34.04 15.93
N GLU A 179 15.68 -34.99 15.51
CA GLU A 179 16.89 -34.71 14.71
C GLU A 179 16.55 -34.06 13.37
N LEU A 180 15.49 -34.50 12.68
CA LEU A 180 15.06 -33.89 11.40
C LEU A 180 14.47 -32.51 11.60
N LEU A 181 13.71 -32.31 12.67
CA LEU A 181 13.15 -31.00 13.02
C LEU A 181 14.25 -30.01 13.40
N LEU A 182 15.29 -30.45 14.10
CA LEU A 182 16.44 -29.61 14.43
C LEU A 182 17.23 -29.22 13.17
N LYS A 183 17.44 -30.15 12.23
CA LYS A 183 18.03 -29.84 10.93
C LYS A 183 17.17 -28.85 10.14
N ALA A 184 15.85 -29.04 10.13
CA ALA A 184 14.90 -28.12 9.49
C ALA A 184 15.00 -26.72 10.11
N SER A 185 14.99 -26.63 11.45
CA SER A 185 15.04 -25.36 12.19
C SER A 185 16.36 -24.61 11.91
N GLU A 186 17.48 -25.32 11.87
CA GLU A 186 18.79 -24.74 11.56
C GLU A 186 18.85 -24.17 10.14
N CYS A 187 18.39 -24.92 9.14
CA CYS A 187 18.33 -24.44 7.75
C CYS A 187 17.40 -23.23 7.60
N LEU A 188 16.20 -23.29 8.20
CA LEU A 188 15.25 -22.17 8.17
C LEU A 188 15.81 -20.94 8.87
N ARG A 189 16.45 -21.09 10.02
CA ARG A 189 17.07 -19.98 10.77
C ARG A 189 18.20 -19.31 9.99
N LYS A 190 19.03 -20.08 9.31
CA LYS A 190 20.13 -19.57 8.47
C LYS A 190 19.61 -18.86 7.22
N SER A 191 18.49 -19.32 6.65
CA SER A 191 17.92 -18.74 5.44
C SER A 191 17.16 -17.44 5.69
N ILE A 192 16.64 -17.21 6.91
CA ILE A 192 15.89 -16.00 7.23
C ILE A 192 16.84 -14.88 7.61
N TYR A 193 16.73 -13.75 6.91
CA TYR A 193 17.49 -12.53 7.19
C TYR A 193 16.61 -11.30 7.21
N GLU A 194 17.06 -10.25 7.89
CA GLU A 194 16.37 -8.96 7.92
C GLU A 194 16.94 -8.03 6.85
N GLU A 195 16.09 -7.61 5.92
CA GLU A 195 16.43 -6.59 4.94
C GLU A 195 15.90 -5.23 5.42
N ARG A 196 16.78 -4.23 5.48
CA ARG A 196 16.37 -2.85 5.73
C ARG A 196 15.73 -2.30 4.47
N THR A 197 14.43 -1.98 4.53
CA THR A 197 13.68 -1.49 3.37
C THR A 197 13.71 0.02 3.27
N THR A 198 13.17 0.71 4.27
CA THR A 198 13.03 2.17 4.25
C THR A 198 13.20 2.75 5.64
N THR A 199 13.67 4.00 5.72
CA THR A 199 13.57 4.79 6.95
C THR A 199 12.41 5.76 6.82
N SER A 200 11.50 5.75 7.78
CA SER A 200 10.39 6.70 7.87
C SER A 200 10.57 7.66 9.04
N LEU A 201 10.12 8.89 8.85
CA LEU A 201 10.03 9.90 9.90
C LEU A 201 8.57 10.12 10.25
N LEU A 202 8.24 9.98 11.52
CA LEU A 202 6.92 10.28 12.08
C LEU A 202 7.09 11.46 13.04
N LEU A 203 6.35 12.52 12.79
CA LEU A 203 6.38 13.74 13.59
C LEU A 203 5.12 13.82 14.43
N PHE A 204 5.28 14.30 15.66
CA PHE A 204 4.18 14.47 16.61
C PHE A 204 4.34 15.80 17.34
N GLU A 205 3.25 16.44 17.60
CA GLU A 205 3.10 17.60 18.48
C GLU A 205 2.11 17.27 19.60
N LYS A 206 2.18 17.99 20.72
CA LYS A 206 1.18 17.86 21.77
C LYS A 206 -0.04 18.68 21.42
N ASP A 207 -1.23 18.08 21.62
CA ASP A 207 -2.49 18.80 21.58
C ASP A 207 -2.73 19.56 22.91
N ASP A 208 -3.82 20.33 22.97
CA ASP A 208 -4.21 21.10 24.16
C ASP A 208 -4.46 20.23 25.39
N LYS A 209 -4.68 18.93 25.22
CA LYS A 209 -4.88 17.93 26.28
C LYS A 209 -3.60 17.18 26.64
N GLY A 210 -2.48 17.49 25.99
CA GLY A 210 -1.18 16.86 26.21
C GLY A 210 -0.99 15.51 25.53
N PHE A 211 -1.87 15.09 24.62
CA PHE A 211 -1.71 13.87 23.83
C PHE A 211 -0.87 14.12 22.57
N ASP A 212 -0.17 13.08 22.14
CA ASP A 212 0.62 13.11 20.89
C ASP A 212 -0.30 13.15 19.66
N ARG A 213 -0.35 14.27 18.96
CA ARG A 213 -1.03 14.43 17.69
C ARG A 213 -0.03 14.23 16.54
N PRO A 214 -0.25 13.29 15.61
CA PRO A 214 0.64 13.11 14.47
C PRO A 214 0.52 14.29 13.50
N LEU A 215 1.67 14.78 13.00
CA LEU A 215 1.76 15.69 11.87
C LEU A 215 1.97 14.85 10.60
N PRO A 216 0.95 14.65 9.75
CA PRO A 216 1.07 13.79 8.59
C PRO A 216 1.94 14.41 7.51
N LEU A 217 2.82 13.60 6.93
CA LEU A 217 3.60 13.94 5.72
C LEU A 217 3.03 13.25 4.47
N SER A 218 1.75 12.89 4.51
CA SER A 218 1.05 12.28 3.38
C SER A 218 -0.36 12.83 3.27
N ALA A 219 -0.84 13.04 2.05
CA ALA A 219 -2.17 13.58 1.77
C ALA A 219 -3.34 12.68 2.19
N THR A 220 -3.09 11.40 2.48
CA THR A 220 -4.11 10.41 2.87
C THR A 220 -4.67 10.61 4.28
N LYS A 221 -4.16 11.57 5.05
CA LYS A 221 -4.59 11.87 6.44
C LYS A 221 -4.71 13.37 6.70
N ALA A 222 -4.82 14.14 5.64
CA ALA A 222 -5.10 15.58 5.75
C ALA A 222 -6.59 15.81 6.04
#